data_d894d252b144507ca1f0f0db00c0d877
#
_entry.id   d894d252b144507ca1f0f0db00c0d877
#
_cell.length_a   1.000
_cell.length_b   1.000
_cell.length_c   1.000
_cell.angle_alpha   90.00
_cell.angle_beta   90.00
_cell.angle_gamma   90.00
#
_symmetry.space_group_name_H-M   'P 1'
#
loop_
_entity.id
_entity.type
_entity.pdbx_description
1 polymer ?
#
loop_
_entity_poly.entity_id
_entity_poly.type
_entity_poly.pdbx_seq_one_letter_code
_entity_poly.pdbx_strand_id
1 'polypeptide(L)'
;LAFWINKCIVLLHRPKQERYDKPAMNFELLGIHRLQLKSVVLFLRYQQDMVDRLFKSKVADVNDFEWQSKLRPGWNLDDEAVMNCGGWQMPMGYEYLGTNNRMMIAPITERYFVFIASSLREKSSVMFKCAP
;
A
#
# COMPACT_ATOMS: atom_id res chain seq x y z
N LEU A 1 8.68 1.81 -12.77
CA LEU A 1 8.40 1.81 -11.33
C LEU A 1 9.71 1.78 -10.51
N ALA A 2 10.60 0.80 -10.75
CA ALA A 2 11.88 0.67 -10.03
C ALA A 2 12.76 1.94 -10.07
N PHE A 3 12.80 2.64 -11.20
CA PHE A 3 13.52 3.92 -11.33
C PHE A 3 13.02 4.98 -10.34
N TRP A 4 11.72 5.14 -10.19
CA TRP A 4 11.13 6.11 -9.26
C TRP A 4 11.35 5.73 -7.81
N ILE A 5 11.26 4.44 -7.48
CA ILE A 5 11.56 3.92 -6.14
C ILE A 5 13.00 4.26 -5.76
N ASN A 6 13.96 3.95 -6.62
CA ASN A 6 15.38 4.23 -6.37
C ASN A 6 15.63 5.74 -6.20
N LYS A 7 15.00 6.58 -7.00
CA LYS A 7 15.12 8.04 -6.88
C LYS A 7 14.57 8.55 -5.55
N CYS A 8 13.43 8.01 -5.08
CA CYS A 8 12.87 8.33 -3.76
C CYS A 8 13.77 7.86 -2.62
N ILE A 9 14.34 6.65 -2.73
CA ILE A 9 15.28 6.10 -1.73
C ILE A 9 16.53 6.97 -1.61
N VAL A 10 17.11 7.37 -2.73
CA VAL A 10 18.28 8.28 -2.75
C VAL A 10 17.96 9.60 -2.05
N LEU A 11 16.78 10.18 -2.29
CA LEU A 11 16.36 11.41 -1.62
C LEU A 11 16.20 11.26 -0.11
N LEU A 12 15.73 10.07 0.36
CA LEU A 12 15.58 9.77 1.77
C LEU A 12 16.92 9.60 2.51
N HIS A 13 17.92 9.04 1.83
CA HIS A 13 19.21 8.70 2.43
C HIS A 13 20.28 9.81 2.24
N ARG A 14 19.94 10.91 1.60
CA ARG A 14 20.88 12.00 1.36
C ARG A 14 21.40 12.59 2.68
N PRO A 15 22.73 12.55 2.95
CA PRO A 15 23.28 13.10 4.18
C PRO A 15 23.05 14.61 4.25
N LYS A 16 22.88 15.11 5.48
CA LYS A 16 22.61 16.54 5.73
C LYS A 16 23.70 17.47 5.15
N GLN A 17 24.94 16.99 5.08
CA GLN A 17 26.11 17.74 4.62
C GLN A 17 26.04 18.10 3.13
N GLU A 18 25.59 17.18 2.27
CA GLU A 18 25.49 17.44 0.82
C GLU A 18 24.38 18.43 0.43
N ARG A 19 23.55 18.83 1.40
CA ARG A 19 22.46 19.78 1.18
C ARG A 19 22.92 21.23 1.09
N TYR A 20 24.08 21.54 1.66
CA TYR A 20 24.62 22.92 1.72
C TYR A 20 25.48 23.30 0.53
N ASP A 21 26.07 22.34 -0.18
CA ASP A 21 27.12 22.60 -1.19
C ASP A 21 26.59 22.80 -2.63
N LYS A 22 25.27 22.67 -2.86
CA LYS A 22 24.67 22.89 -4.19
C LYS A 22 23.53 23.92 -4.13
N PRO A 23 23.75 25.17 -4.63
CA PRO A 23 22.77 26.24 -4.52
C PRO A 23 21.47 26.05 -5.33
N ALA A 24 21.36 24.99 -6.14
CA ALA A 24 20.22 24.82 -7.05
C ALA A 24 19.09 23.90 -6.54
N MET A 25 19.23 23.22 -5.40
CA MET A 25 18.17 22.37 -4.83
C MET A 25 18.22 22.33 -3.30
N ASN A 26 18.06 23.48 -2.67
CA ASN A 26 17.80 23.57 -1.23
C ASN A 26 16.37 23.14 -0.91
N PHE A 27 16.04 21.88 -1.19
CA PHE A 27 14.82 21.27 -0.69
C PHE A 27 15.13 20.68 0.69
N GLU A 28 15.04 21.53 1.72
CA GLU A 28 15.01 21.06 3.10
C GLU A 28 13.76 20.24 3.28
N LEU A 29 13.89 18.90 3.22
CA LEU A 29 12.79 18.00 3.50
C LEU A 29 12.41 18.14 4.97
N LEU A 30 11.40 18.94 5.23
CA LEU A 30 10.72 18.99 6.52
C LEU A 30 10.34 17.58 6.96
N GLY A 31 10.28 17.33 8.27
CA GLY A 31 9.95 15.99 8.80
C GLY A 31 8.70 15.36 8.18
N ILE A 32 7.68 16.18 7.87
CA ILE A 32 6.44 15.75 7.22
C ILE A 32 6.67 15.24 5.79
N HIS A 33 7.51 15.91 4.99
CA HIS A 33 7.82 15.46 3.63
C HIS A 33 8.60 14.13 3.63
N ARG A 34 9.43 13.90 4.65
CA ARG A 34 10.11 12.61 4.81
C ARG A 34 9.12 11.49 5.08
N LEU A 35 8.11 11.75 5.91
CA LEU A 35 7.06 10.78 6.24
C LEU A 35 6.22 10.45 5.00
N GLN A 36 5.82 11.46 4.25
CA GLN A 36 5.11 11.30 2.99
C GLN A 36 5.94 10.50 1.98
N LEU A 37 7.22 10.83 1.83
CA LEU A 37 8.10 10.13 0.89
C LEU A 37 8.31 8.66 1.28
N LYS A 38 8.46 8.36 2.58
CA LYS A 38 8.51 6.98 3.08
C LYS A 38 7.23 6.21 2.73
N SER A 39 6.07 6.83 2.92
CA SER A 39 4.78 6.20 2.59
C SER A 39 4.64 5.90 1.10
N VAL A 40 5.09 6.82 0.24
CA VAL A 40 5.10 6.61 -1.21
C VAL A 40 6.05 5.47 -1.60
N VAL A 41 7.26 5.41 -1.03
CA VAL A 41 8.21 4.33 -1.29
C VAL A 41 7.64 2.97 -0.89
N LEU A 42 7.04 2.87 0.30
CA LEU A 42 6.41 1.63 0.77
C LEU A 42 5.27 1.19 -0.16
N PHE A 43 4.45 2.12 -0.58
CA PHE A 43 3.35 1.84 -1.49
C PHE A 43 3.82 1.35 -2.88
N LEU A 44 4.78 2.05 -3.48
CA LEU A 44 5.35 1.68 -4.78
C LEU A 44 6.06 0.32 -4.71
N ARG A 45 6.77 0.03 -3.61
CA ARG A 45 7.42 -1.26 -3.40
C ARG A 45 6.40 -2.39 -3.33
N TYR A 46 5.34 -2.19 -2.54
CA TYR A 46 4.24 -3.15 -2.47
C TYR A 46 3.61 -3.40 -3.84
N GLN A 47 3.34 -2.35 -4.62
CA GLN A 47 2.80 -2.51 -5.97
C GLN A 47 3.74 -3.29 -6.88
N GLN A 48 5.04 -3.01 -6.82
CA GLN A 48 6.04 -3.75 -7.59
C GLN A 48 6.02 -5.23 -7.24
N ASP A 49 6.12 -5.56 -5.95
CA ASP A 49 6.14 -6.95 -5.49
C ASP A 49 4.82 -7.68 -5.83
N MET A 50 3.69 -6.97 -5.82
CA MET A 50 2.39 -7.52 -6.22
C MET A 50 2.37 -7.86 -7.71
N VAL A 51 2.81 -6.93 -8.57
CA VAL A 51 2.85 -7.15 -10.03
C VAL A 51 3.79 -8.30 -10.38
N ASP A 52 4.97 -8.36 -9.75
CA ASP A 52 5.94 -9.43 -9.96
C ASP A 52 5.37 -10.81 -9.58
N ARG A 53 4.59 -10.88 -8.50
CA ARG A 53 3.92 -12.13 -8.09
C ARG A 53 2.81 -12.54 -9.05
N LEU A 54 1.96 -11.60 -9.47
CA LEU A 54 0.90 -11.87 -10.46
C LEU A 54 1.48 -12.35 -11.80
N PHE A 55 2.59 -11.74 -12.22
CA PHE A 55 3.30 -12.18 -13.43
C PHE A 55 3.86 -13.60 -13.30
N LYS A 56 4.51 -13.92 -12.16
CA LYS A 56 5.03 -15.27 -11.89
C LYS A 56 3.93 -16.32 -11.82
N SER A 57 2.78 -15.98 -11.27
CA SER A 57 1.60 -16.85 -11.17
C SER A 57 0.85 -16.97 -12.50
N LYS A 58 1.29 -16.26 -13.56
CA LYS A 58 0.65 -16.26 -14.90
C LYS A 58 -0.86 -15.96 -14.86
N VAL A 59 -1.24 -15.03 -13.98
CA VAL A 59 -2.63 -14.59 -13.87
C VAL A 59 -3.06 -13.96 -15.20
N ALA A 60 -4.12 -14.49 -15.82
CA ALA A 60 -4.65 -14.03 -17.10
C ALA A 60 -6.12 -13.61 -17.01
N ASP A 61 -6.86 -14.07 -15.99
CA ASP A 61 -8.27 -13.78 -15.80
C ASP A 61 -8.49 -12.88 -14.58
N VAL A 62 -9.48 -12.01 -14.67
CA VAL A 62 -9.94 -11.16 -13.58
C VAL A 62 -10.56 -11.99 -12.45
N ASN A 63 -11.05 -13.19 -12.76
CA ASN A 63 -11.63 -14.11 -11.77
C ASN A 63 -10.59 -14.98 -11.06
N ASP A 64 -9.31 -14.93 -11.45
CA ASP A 64 -8.27 -15.69 -10.78
C ASP A 64 -8.18 -15.30 -9.30
N PHE A 65 -8.07 -16.31 -8.43
CA PHE A 65 -7.99 -16.11 -6.99
C PHE A 65 -6.82 -15.20 -6.59
N GLU A 66 -5.67 -15.34 -7.25
CA GLU A 66 -4.50 -14.50 -6.98
C GLU A 66 -4.79 -13.00 -7.25
N TRP A 67 -5.60 -12.69 -8.25
CA TRP A 67 -6.05 -11.34 -8.51
C TRP A 67 -7.12 -10.90 -7.51
N GLN A 68 -8.14 -11.74 -7.27
CA GLN A 68 -9.26 -11.42 -6.40
C GLN A 68 -8.84 -11.25 -4.94
N SER A 69 -7.81 -11.99 -4.49
CA SER A 69 -7.30 -11.91 -3.13
C SER A 69 -6.59 -10.59 -2.79
N LYS A 70 -6.27 -9.77 -3.79
CA LYS A 70 -5.58 -8.49 -3.55
C LYS A 70 -6.54 -7.43 -3.06
N LEU A 71 -6.06 -6.62 -2.12
CA LEU A 71 -6.78 -5.44 -1.67
C LEU A 71 -6.67 -4.35 -2.75
N ARG A 72 -7.77 -4.06 -3.43
CA ARG A 72 -7.79 -3.18 -4.59
C ARG A 72 -8.78 -2.03 -4.38
N PRO A 73 -8.30 -0.78 -4.33
CA PRO A 73 -9.21 0.35 -4.38
C PRO A 73 -9.86 0.42 -5.77
N GLY A 74 -11.10 0.84 -5.79
CA GLY A 74 -11.89 1.01 -7.01
C GLY A 74 -12.91 2.12 -6.84
N TRP A 75 -13.69 2.31 -7.88
CA TRP A 75 -14.77 3.27 -7.92
C TRP A 75 -16.02 2.53 -8.40
N ASN A 76 -17.14 2.70 -7.72
CA ASN A 76 -18.38 2.06 -8.12
C ASN A 76 -19.18 2.93 -9.12
N LEU A 77 -20.31 2.40 -9.60
CA LEU A 77 -21.20 3.12 -10.52
C LEU A 77 -21.96 4.28 -9.85
N ASP A 78 -22.05 4.28 -8.53
CA ASP A 78 -22.71 5.30 -7.73
C ASP A 78 -21.77 6.46 -7.37
N ASP A 79 -20.61 6.53 -8.02
CA ASP A 79 -19.58 7.56 -7.82
C ASP A 79 -18.97 7.55 -6.40
N GLU A 80 -18.84 6.36 -5.81
CA GLU A 80 -18.26 6.17 -4.49
C GLU A 80 -16.96 5.36 -4.55
N ALA A 81 -16.01 5.72 -3.69
CA ALA A 81 -14.80 4.94 -3.53
C ALA A 81 -15.10 3.63 -2.78
N VAL A 82 -14.57 2.54 -3.30
CA VAL A 82 -14.78 1.20 -2.76
C VAL A 82 -13.47 0.44 -2.65
N MET A 83 -13.42 -0.50 -1.73
CA MET A 83 -12.31 -1.44 -1.58
C MET A 83 -12.78 -2.84 -1.98
N ASN A 84 -12.08 -3.43 -2.95
CA ASN A 84 -12.36 -4.79 -3.44
C ASN A 84 -11.36 -5.76 -2.83
N CYS A 85 -11.83 -6.87 -2.26
CA CYS A 85 -11.01 -7.96 -1.75
C CYS A 85 -11.83 -9.26 -1.67
N GLY A 86 -11.28 -10.37 -2.17
CA GLY A 86 -11.93 -11.67 -2.09
C GLY A 86 -13.27 -11.76 -2.80
N GLY A 87 -13.48 -11.00 -3.87
CA GLY A 87 -14.76 -10.94 -4.59
C GLY A 87 -15.85 -10.12 -3.88
N TRP A 88 -15.51 -9.44 -2.79
CA TRP A 88 -16.41 -8.55 -2.07
C TRP A 88 -15.98 -7.09 -2.21
N GLN A 89 -16.97 -6.21 -2.27
CA GLN A 89 -16.81 -4.78 -2.40
C GLN A 89 -17.28 -4.09 -1.11
N MET A 90 -16.38 -3.35 -0.48
CA MET A 90 -16.63 -2.59 0.74
C MET A 90 -16.68 -1.10 0.42
N PRO A 91 -17.70 -0.36 0.86
CA PRO A 91 -17.70 1.09 0.73
C PRO A 91 -16.62 1.72 1.63
N MET A 92 -15.97 2.75 1.13
CA MET A 92 -15.01 3.54 1.91
C MET A 92 -15.71 4.72 2.58
N GLY A 93 -15.58 4.82 3.91
CA GLY A 93 -16.30 5.81 4.71
C GLY A 93 -15.68 7.22 4.72
N TYR A 94 -14.60 7.46 3.97
CA TYR A 94 -13.90 8.77 3.92
C TYR A 94 -13.49 9.32 5.29
N GLU A 95 -13.26 8.46 6.26
CA GLU A 95 -12.87 8.85 7.61
C GLU A 95 -11.46 9.44 7.63
N TYR A 96 -11.28 10.52 8.39
CA TYR A 96 -9.96 11.10 8.61
C TYR A 96 -9.18 10.28 9.64
N LEU A 97 -8.18 9.56 9.20
CA LEU A 97 -7.33 8.71 10.04
C LEU A 97 -6.02 9.39 10.49
N GLY A 98 -5.80 10.65 10.13
CA GLY A 98 -4.56 11.37 10.43
C GLY A 98 -3.37 10.91 9.58
N THR A 99 -2.18 11.35 9.99
CA THR A 99 -0.90 11.06 9.31
C THR A 99 -0.13 9.96 10.05
N ASN A 100 -0.70 8.79 10.18
CA ASN A 100 -0.03 7.65 10.81
C ASN A 100 1.05 7.06 9.89
N ASN A 101 2.05 6.42 10.51
CA ASN A 101 3.02 5.64 9.76
C ASN A 101 2.32 4.54 8.97
N ARG A 102 2.62 4.46 7.68
CA ARG A 102 2.04 3.43 6.83
C ARG A 102 2.62 2.07 7.18
N MET A 103 1.75 1.08 7.38
CA MET A 103 2.15 -0.29 7.64
C MET A 103 2.73 -0.91 6.37
N MET A 104 3.83 -1.65 6.53
CA MET A 104 4.38 -2.45 5.46
C MET A 104 3.50 -3.67 5.21
N ILE A 105 3.05 -3.83 3.95
CA ILE A 105 2.21 -4.96 3.57
C ILE A 105 3.12 -6.10 3.13
N ALA A 106 3.22 -7.12 3.97
CA ALA A 106 3.92 -8.38 3.70
C ALA A 106 2.93 -9.45 3.17
N PRO A 107 3.40 -10.55 2.55
CA PRO A 107 2.52 -11.62 2.07
C PRO A 107 1.61 -12.21 3.14
N ILE A 108 2.07 -12.26 4.39
CA ILE A 108 1.25 -12.72 5.52
C ILE A 108 0.13 -11.71 5.84
N THR A 109 0.41 -10.43 5.76
CA THR A 109 -0.56 -9.35 6.00
C THR A 109 -1.67 -9.37 4.94
N GLU A 110 -1.34 -9.70 3.69
CA GLU A 110 -2.34 -9.86 2.62
C GLU A 110 -3.32 -10.98 2.94
N ARG A 111 -2.86 -12.10 3.48
CA ARG A 111 -3.74 -13.20 3.91
C ARG A 111 -4.70 -12.74 5.01
N TYR A 112 -4.24 -11.92 5.93
CA TYR A 112 -5.10 -11.35 6.96
C TYR A 112 -6.16 -10.42 6.38
N PHE A 113 -5.84 -9.63 5.36
CA PHE A 113 -6.83 -8.79 4.69
C PHE A 113 -7.94 -9.61 4.05
N VAL A 114 -7.61 -10.70 3.35
CA VAL A 114 -8.62 -11.61 2.79
C VAL A 114 -9.49 -12.21 3.88
N PHE A 115 -8.88 -12.65 4.98
CA PHE A 115 -9.62 -13.22 6.11
C PHE A 115 -10.55 -12.20 6.78
N ILE A 116 -10.05 -10.98 7.03
CA ILE A 116 -10.86 -9.89 7.59
C ILE A 116 -12.03 -9.55 6.64
N ALA A 117 -11.75 -9.40 5.35
CA ALA A 117 -12.76 -9.07 4.35
C ALA A 117 -13.87 -10.15 4.30
N SER A 118 -13.49 -11.44 4.32
CA SER A 118 -14.44 -12.54 4.35
C SER A 118 -15.30 -12.53 5.61
N SER A 119 -14.67 -12.29 6.77
CA SER A 119 -15.40 -12.25 8.05
C SER A 119 -16.35 -11.06 8.15
N LEU A 120 -15.96 -9.91 7.65
CA LEU A 120 -16.85 -8.73 7.57
C LEU A 120 -18.03 -8.99 6.64
N ARG A 121 -17.80 -9.67 5.52
CA ARG A 121 -18.87 -10.09 4.61
C ARG A 121 -19.88 -11.00 5.31
N GLU A 122 -19.41 -11.95 6.09
CA GLU A 122 -20.25 -12.91 6.87
C GLU A 122 -20.82 -12.27 8.15
N LYS A 123 -20.54 -10.97 8.41
CA LYS A 123 -20.92 -10.27 9.66
C LYS A 123 -20.44 -10.98 10.92
N SER A 124 -19.29 -11.64 10.84
CA SER A 124 -18.65 -12.35 11.94
C SER A 124 -17.51 -11.56 12.56
N SER A 125 -17.18 -11.85 13.81
CA SER A 125 -16.04 -11.24 14.49
C SER A 125 -14.75 -11.97 14.15
N VAL A 126 -13.64 -11.22 14.14
CA VAL A 126 -12.29 -11.76 13.91
C VAL A 126 -11.46 -11.58 15.18
N MET A 127 -10.81 -12.66 15.61
CA MET A 127 -9.85 -12.61 16.71
C MET A 127 -8.48 -13.04 16.20
N PHE A 128 -7.47 -12.17 16.39
CA PHE A 128 -6.08 -12.51 16.15
C PHE A 128 -5.39 -12.86 17.46
N LYS A 129 -4.87 -14.08 17.56
CA LYS A 129 -4.06 -14.52 18.69
C LYS A 129 -2.61 -14.59 18.24
N CYS A 130 -1.77 -13.72 18.79
CA CYS A 130 -0.33 -13.74 18.57
C CYS A 130 0.37 -14.45 19.74
N ALA A 131 1.50 -15.10 19.46
CA ALA A 131 2.41 -15.55 20.51
C ALA A 131 3.01 -14.32 21.22
N PRO A 132 3.28 -14.41 22.53
CA PRO A 132 3.92 -13.32 23.29
C PRO A 132 5.32 -13.01 22.80
#